data_dde43a9a394231ac8c1a7a60e81a6f53
#
_entry.id   dde43a9a394231ac8c1a7a60e81a6f53
#
_cell.length_a   1.000
_cell.length_b   1.000
_cell.length_c   1.000
_cell.angle_alpha   90.00
_cell.angle_beta   90.00
_cell.angle_gamma   90.00
#
_symmetry.space_group_name_H-M   'P 1'
#
loop_
_entity.id
_entity.type
_entity.pdbx_description
1 polymer ?
#
loop_
_entity_poly.entity_id
_entity_poly.type
_entity_poly.pdbx_seq_one_letter_code
_entity_poly.pdbx_strand_id
1 'polypeptide(L)'
;MVRDAIECELPDEYWVEAELSECRESRGHCYMELIQKDEQTATPIAKASAKCWANKWLTIRPYFERTTGQQLHAGMKVLLQVYPQFHEAYGFSWIVNDIDPTYTIGDMARKRQEIIKKLKDEGVFDLQKELQLPLFCQHIAVISSQTAAGYGDFCNQLADNPYGFQFETQLFPAIMQGEGVEQSIIDALERIYNTDFDCVVIIRGGGATSDMSGFDTLALAENVANFPIPIITGIGHDRDESILDMVSHTRVKTPTAAAALLIDHLKVVLDTLIDSQNRITRYTQQRLTALKSQLATIQELIPRIFPVIKAQQEAKLNTIEQKLPLLASQRLTTEHHRLELINEKLKALDPTLLLARGYSITLHNGKVVKDATTLHEGDEIETRLAKGSIRSMVED
;
A
#
# COMPACT_ATOMS: atom_id res chain seq x y z
N MET A 1 19.52 18.11 55.41
CA MET A 1 18.61 19.24 55.24
C MET A 1 17.78 19.14 53.93
N VAL A 2 18.34 19.23 52.69
CA VAL A 2 17.53 19.05 51.45
C VAL A 2 17.02 17.62 51.33
N ARG A 3 17.88 16.62 51.53
CA ARG A 3 17.52 15.22 51.55
C ARG A 3 16.39 14.93 52.54
N ASP A 4 16.58 15.36 53.78
CA ASP A 4 15.63 15.13 54.89
C ASP A 4 14.28 15.80 54.61
N ALA A 5 14.29 16.98 54.01
CA ALA A 5 13.06 17.66 53.58
C ALA A 5 12.31 16.86 52.50
N ILE A 6 13.01 16.35 51.51
CA ILE A 6 12.40 15.54 50.42
C ILE A 6 11.86 14.23 50.99
N GLU A 7 12.63 13.51 51.82
CA GLU A 7 12.22 12.25 52.43
C GLU A 7 11.06 12.42 53.43
N CYS A 8 10.95 13.57 54.10
CA CYS A 8 9.83 13.88 54.97
C CYS A 8 8.55 14.29 54.24
N GLU A 9 8.67 15.05 53.14
CA GLU A 9 7.52 15.58 52.41
C GLU A 9 7.01 14.60 51.35
N LEU A 10 7.87 13.70 50.85
CA LEU A 10 7.56 12.70 49.82
C LEU A 10 8.03 11.28 50.26
N PRO A 11 7.45 10.73 51.35
CA PRO A 11 7.93 9.48 51.95
C PRO A 11 7.49 8.23 51.17
N ASP A 12 6.51 8.36 50.29
CA ASP A 12 5.83 7.22 49.63
C ASP A 12 6.36 6.98 48.22
N GLU A 13 5.94 5.87 47.66
CA GLU A 13 6.06 5.60 46.23
C GLU A 13 4.84 6.17 45.51
N TYR A 14 5.08 6.82 44.36
CA TYR A 14 4.05 7.50 43.60
C TYR A 14 3.95 6.91 42.19
N TRP A 15 2.73 6.76 41.70
CA TRP A 15 2.50 6.49 40.29
C TRP A 15 2.49 7.82 39.54
N VAL A 16 3.43 7.98 38.61
CA VAL A 16 3.62 9.21 37.82
C VAL A 16 3.42 8.90 36.36
N GLU A 17 2.48 9.62 35.75
CA GLU A 17 2.30 9.67 34.32
C GLU A 17 3.29 10.66 33.72
N ALA A 18 4.05 10.22 32.72
CA ALA A 18 4.98 11.09 31.98
C ALA A 18 5.23 10.58 30.58
N GLU A 19 5.72 11.46 29.72
CA GLU A 19 6.29 11.08 28.43
C GLU A 19 7.80 10.96 28.56
N LEU A 20 8.39 9.95 27.96
CA LEU A 20 9.84 9.79 27.88
C LEU A 20 10.40 10.69 26.79
N SER A 21 11.27 11.65 27.14
CA SER A 21 12.05 12.41 26.15
C SER A 21 13.36 11.72 25.81
N GLU A 22 13.91 10.95 26.76
CA GLU A 22 15.11 10.15 26.59
C GLU A 22 14.98 8.85 27.39
N CYS A 23 15.44 7.74 26.82
CA CYS A 23 15.58 6.47 27.50
C CYS A 23 16.89 5.81 27.06
N ARG A 24 17.86 5.75 27.96
CA ARG A 24 19.21 5.24 27.65
C ARG A 24 19.66 4.23 28.67
N GLU A 25 20.07 3.08 28.19
CA GLU A 25 20.71 2.07 29.01
C GLU A 25 22.24 2.28 29.10
N SER A 26 22.77 2.24 30.32
CA SER A 26 24.19 2.33 30.55
C SER A 26 24.57 1.47 31.75
N ARG A 27 25.53 0.56 31.58
CA ARG A 27 26.03 -0.37 32.60
C ARG A 27 24.95 -1.18 33.30
N GLY A 28 23.86 -1.56 32.55
CA GLY A 28 22.74 -2.28 33.10
C GLY A 28 21.69 -1.44 33.85
N HIS A 29 21.92 -0.14 34.01
CA HIS A 29 20.96 0.82 34.54
C HIS A 29 20.23 1.53 33.39
N CYS A 30 18.96 1.90 33.60
CA CYS A 30 18.25 2.76 32.65
C CYS A 30 18.15 4.19 33.19
N TYR A 31 18.55 5.13 32.35
CA TYR A 31 18.43 6.57 32.59
C TYR A 31 17.34 7.11 31.70
N MET A 32 16.36 7.76 32.31
CA MET A 32 15.18 8.28 31.65
C MET A 32 15.08 9.78 31.91
N GLU A 33 14.56 10.48 30.95
CA GLU A 33 14.15 11.86 31.11
C GLU A 33 12.62 11.91 30.88
N LEU A 34 11.92 12.33 31.94
CA LEU A 34 10.47 12.44 31.98
C LEU A 34 10.09 13.88 31.65
N ILE A 35 9.11 14.02 30.75
CA ILE A 35 8.54 15.33 30.41
C ILE A 35 7.02 15.26 30.52
N GLN A 36 6.46 16.40 30.88
CA GLN A 36 5.03 16.66 30.71
C GLN A 36 4.87 17.77 29.68
N LYS A 37 4.09 17.52 28.64
CA LYS A 37 3.78 18.51 27.62
C LYS A 37 2.42 19.14 27.86
N ASP A 38 2.29 20.38 27.45
CA ASP A 38 0.99 21.04 27.32
C ASP A 38 0.16 20.37 26.24
N GLU A 39 -1.10 20.08 26.54
CA GLU A 39 -2.01 19.39 25.59
C GLU A 39 -2.30 20.21 24.33
N GLN A 40 -2.18 21.54 24.38
CA GLN A 40 -2.51 22.42 23.26
C GLN A 40 -1.28 22.84 22.46
N THR A 41 -0.14 23.06 23.11
CA THR A 41 1.06 23.63 22.48
C THR A 41 2.17 22.60 22.24
N ALA A 42 2.04 21.39 22.77
CA ALA A 42 3.05 20.33 22.77
C ALA A 42 4.42 20.77 23.38
N THR A 43 4.47 21.93 24.05
CA THR A 43 5.69 22.43 24.71
C THR A 43 5.88 21.75 26.07
N PRO A 44 7.11 21.39 26.45
CA PRO A 44 7.36 20.82 27.77
C PRO A 44 7.05 21.82 28.89
N ILE A 45 6.10 21.47 29.76
CA ILE A 45 5.75 22.26 30.98
C ILE A 45 6.65 21.87 32.14
N ALA A 46 6.98 20.59 32.26
CA ALA A 46 7.81 20.04 33.32
C ALA A 46 8.80 19.02 32.74
N LYS A 47 9.95 18.94 33.42
CA LYS A 47 11.02 18.02 33.08
C LYS A 47 11.66 17.45 34.34
N ALA A 48 11.87 16.15 34.38
CA ALA A 48 12.48 15.49 35.54
C ALA A 48 13.38 14.33 35.08
N SER A 49 14.49 14.14 35.79
CA SER A 49 15.36 12.98 35.58
C SER A 49 14.85 11.79 36.37
N ALA A 50 14.82 10.61 35.75
CA ALA A 50 14.49 9.37 36.41
C ALA A 50 15.58 8.29 36.13
N LYS A 51 15.73 7.37 37.06
CA LYS A 51 16.73 6.31 37.00
C LYS A 51 16.07 4.99 37.42
N CYS A 52 16.32 3.94 36.68
CA CYS A 52 15.98 2.58 37.06
C CYS A 52 17.28 1.80 37.29
N TRP A 53 17.45 1.28 38.49
CA TRP A 53 18.65 0.53 38.83
C TRP A 53 18.67 -0.86 38.22
N ALA A 54 19.85 -1.42 37.97
CA ALA A 54 20.04 -2.67 37.25
C ALA A 54 19.21 -3.84 37.79
N ASN A 55 19.10 -3.97 39.10
CA ASN A 55 18.32 -5.02 39.74
C ASN A 55 16.82 -4.97 39.39
N LYS A 56 16.24 -3.79 39.27
CA LYS A 56 14.86 -3.57 38.85
C LYS A 56 14.73 -3.60 37.34
N TRP A 57 15.67 -2.99 36.63
CA TRP A 57 15.66 -2.93 35.17
C TRP A 57 15.65 -4.30 34.50
N LEU A 58 16.41 -5.24 35.05
CA LEU A 58 16.43 -6.64 34.63
C LEU A 58 15.05 -7.33 34.69
N THR A 59 14.15 -6.84 35.52
CA THR A 59 12.79 -7.39 35.65
C THR A 59 11.79 -6.56 34.85
N ILE A 60 11.87 -5.24 34.95
CA ILE A 60 10.92 -4.28 34.34
C ILE A 60 11.01 -4.35 32.81
N ARG A 61 12.22 -4.31 32.26
CA ARG A 61 12.42 -4.32 30.81
C ARG A 61 11.78 -5.54 30.12
N PRO A 62 12.10 -6.79 30.48
CA PRO A 62 11.51 -7.97 29.83
C PRO A 62 10.00 -8.07 30.06
N TYR A 63 9.51 -7.62 31.24
CA TYR A 63 8.08 -7.59 31.53
C TYR A 63 7.37 -6.61 30.62
N PHE A 64 7.87 -5.38 30.47
CA PHE A 64 7.33 -4.37 29.60
C PHE A 64 7.34 -4.81 28.12
N GLU A 65 8.52 -5.26 27.63
CA GLU A 65 8.69 -5.71 26.24
C GLU A 65 7.77 -6.90 25.90
N ARG A 66 7.59 -7.84 26.80
CA ARG A 66 6.69 -8.99 26.60
C ARG A 66 5.22 -8.59 26.60
N THR A 67 4.84 -7.59 27.39
CA THR A 67 3.44 -7.18 27.55
C THR A 67 3.02 -6.21 26.45
N THR A 68 3.88 -5.25 26.10
CA THR A 68 3.59 -4.22 25.10
C THR A 68 4.03 -4.62 23.68
N GLY A 69 4.92 -5.60 23.54
CA GLY A 69 5.55 -5.97 22.26
C GLY A 69 6.64 -4.99 21.81
N GLN A 70 6.97 -3.96 22.61
CA GLN A 70 7.88 -2.88 22.24
C GLN A 70 8.95 -2.63 23.31
N GLN A 71 10.08 -2.10 22.87
CA GLN A 71 11.10 -1.57 23.79
C GLN A 71 10.71 -0.17 24.25
N LEU A 72 11.11 0.18 25.48
CA LEU A 72 10.96 1.55 25.97
C LEU A 72 11.83 2.50 25.14
N HIS A 73 11.21 3.52 24.57
CA HIS A 73 11.89 4.53 23.76
C HIS A 73 11.32 5.94 24.01
N ALA A 74 12.01 6.95 23.50
CA ALA A 74 11.54 8.33 23.56
C ALA A 74 10.18 8.50 22.85
N GLY A 75 9.31 9.37 23.35
CA GLY A 75 7.97 9.63 22.83
C GLY A 75 6.87 8.74 23.41
N MET A 76 7.22 7.70 24.18
CA MET A 76 6.22 6.86 24.85
C MET A 76 5.66 7.54 26.11
N LYS A 77 4.34 7.47 26.28
CA LYS A 77 3.70 7.76 27.55
C LYS A 77 3.72 6.53 28.43
N VAL A 78 4.20 6.71 29.64
CA VAL A 78 4.41 5.64 30.62
C VAL A 78 3.78 6.02 31.96
N LEU A 79 3.34 5.03 32.70
CA LEU A 79 2.94 5.15 34.09
C LEU A 79 3.98 4.39 34.91
N LEU A 80 4.79 5.17 35.66
CA LEU A 80 5.92 4.67 36.43
C LEU A 80 5.64 4.78 37.93
N GLN A 81 5.93 3.73 38.66
CA GLN A 81 6.01 3.81 40.11
C GLN A 81 7.40 4.31 40.49
N VAL A 82 7.46 5.46 41.13
CA VAL A 82 8.69 6.16 41.42
C VAL A 82 8.73 6.64 42.86
N TYR A 83 9.92 6.78 43.40
CA TYR A 83 10.15 7.49 44.65
C TYR A 83 11.27 8.53 44.49
N PRO A 84 11.24 9.63 45.23
CA PRO A 84 12.22 10.67 45.09
C PRO A 84 13.55 10.29 45.79
N GLN A 85 14.65 10.62 45.14
CA GLN A 85 15.98 10.48 45.72
C GLN A 85 16.80 11.73 45.48
N PHE A 86 17.44 12.22 46.55
CA PHE A 86 18.40 13.31 46.45
C PHE A 86 19.80 12.82 46.75
N HIS A 87 20.73 13.13 45.85
CA HIS A 87 22.15 12.82 46.00
C HIS A 87 22.95 14.12 45.95
N GLU A 88 23.87 14.31 46.89
CA GLU A 88 24.61 15.56 47.06
C GLU A 88 25.41 15.97 45.81
N ALA A 89 25.94 15.00 45.07
CA ALA A 89 26.72 15.25 43.85
C ALA A 89 25.88 15.28 42.57
N TYR A 90 24.70 14.62 42.56
CA TYR A 90 23.92 14.43 41.33
C TYR A 90 22.54 15.06 41.36
N GLY A 91 22.19 15.70 42.50
CA GLY A 91 20.93 16.41 42.67
C GLY A 91 19.73 15.48 42.83
N PHE A 92 18.57 15.99 42.53
CA PHE A 92 17.28 15.32 42.64
C PHE A 92 17.04 14.42 41.42
N SER A 93 16.52 13.21 41.65
CA SER A 93 16.04 12.31 40.59
C SER A 93 14.95 11.38 41.12
N TRP A 94 14.03 11.00 40.27
CA TRP A 94 13.08 9.94 40.54
C TRP A 94 13.74 8.56 40.35
N ILE A 95 13.47 7.65 41.26
CA ILE A 95 13.93 6.25 41.14
C ILE A 95 12.74 5.42 40.75
N VAL A 96 12.83 4.76 39.59
CA VAL A 96 11.79 3.91 39.06
C VAL A 96 11.86 2.55 39.74
N ASN A 97 10.76 2.15 40.36
CA ASN A 97 10.60 0.88 41.07
C ASN A 97 9.73 -0.12 40.31
N ASP A 98 8.75 0.37 39.53
CA ASP A 98 7.87 -0.44 38.68
C ASP A 98 7.32 0.36 37.50
N ILE A 99 6.69 -0.32 36.53
CA ILE A 99 6.00 0.26 35.37
C ILE A 99 4.68 -0.47 35.14
N ASP A 100 3.64 0.28 34.76
CA ASP A 100 2.39 -0.29 34.29
C ASP A 100 2.33 -0.30 32.74
N PRO A 101 2.54 -1.45 32.11
CA PRO A 101 2.47 -1.56 30.65
C PRO A 101 1.06 -1.35 30.10
N THR A 102 0.01 -1.59 30.91
CA THR A 102 -1.38 -1.48 30.44
C THR A 102 -1.76 -0.04 30.14
N TYR A 103 -1.19 0.91 30.86
CA TYR A 103 -1.33 2.33 30.59
C TYR A 103 -0.78 2.71 29.21
N THR A 104 0.44 2.26 28.90
CA THR A 104 1.09 2.51 27.61
C THR A 104 0.29 1.90 26.44
N ILE A 105 -0.20 0.65 26.60
CA ILE A 105 -1.07 0.00 25.61
C ILE A 105 -2.35 0.83 25.39
N GLY A 106 -2.96 1.32 26.48
CA GLY A 106 -4.17 2.14 26.42
C GLY A 106 -3.93 3.47 25.68
N ASP A 107 -2.81 4.15 25.92
CA ASP A 107 -2.44 5.38 25.21
C ASP A 107 -2.19 5.13 23.71
N MET A 108 -1.50 4.04 23.39
CA MET A 108 -1.26 3.64 22.00
C MET A 108 -2.57 3.35 21.26
N ALA A 109 -3.48 2.59 21.87
CA ALA A 109 -4.79 2.31 21.30
C ALA A 109 -5.62 3.58 21.08
N ARG A 110 -5.56 4.53 22.04
CA ARG A 110 -6.22 5.82 21.91
C ARG A 110 -5.64 6.65 20.76
N LYS A 111 -4.31 6.80 20.70
CA LYS A 111 -3.62 7.51 19.59
C LYS A 111 -3.97 6.92 18.23
N ARG A 112 -3.99 5.58 18.15
CA ARG A 112 -4.38 4.89 16.92
C ARG A 112 -5.80 5.24 16.49
N GLN A 113 -6.77 5.26 17.42
CA GLN A 113 -8.14 5.66 17.11
C GLN A 113 -8.26 7.12 16.70
N GLU A 114 -7.49 8.02 17.33
CA GLU A 114 -7.43 9.43 16.97
C GLU A 114 -6.91 9.62 15.54
N ILE A 115 -5.84 8.90 15.16
CA ILE A 115 -5.29 8.92 13.79
C ILE A 115 -6.33 8.40 12.78
N ILE A 116 -6.95 7.25 13.06
CA ILE A 116 -7.98 6.68 12.17
C ILE A 116 -9.16 7.64 12.00
N LYS A 117 -9.60 8.27 13.11
CA LYS A 117 -10.68 9.25 13.06
C LYS A 117 -10.29 10.45 12.20
N LYS A 118 -9.08 11.00 12.39
CA LYS A 118 -8.58 12.13 11.61
C LYS A 118 -8.54 11.81 10.11
N LEU A 119 -7.98 10.66 9.73
CA LEU A 119 -7.93 10.22 8.33
C LEU A 119 -9.33 10.06 7.69
N LYS A 120 -10.32 9.60 8.49
CA LYS A 120 -11.71 9.51 8.05
C LYS A 120 -12.38 10.87 7.92
N ASP A 121 -12.15 11.77 8.88
CA ASP A 121 -12.70 13.13 8.87
C ASP A 121 -12.14 13.95 7.68
N GLU A 122 -10.90 13.71 7.30
CA GLU A 122 -10.24 14.27 6.12
C GLU A 122 -10.65 13.58 4.80
N GLY A 123 -11.34 12.44 4.87
CA GLY A 123 -11.80 11.67 3.71
C GLY A 123 -10.70 10.96 2.93
N VAL A 124 -9.51 10.79 3.52
CA VAL A 124 -8.36 10.15 2.84
C VAL A 124 -8.24 8.65 3.12
N PHE A 125 -8.95 8.14 4.12
CA PHE A 125 -8.78 6.78 4.65
C PHE A 125 -8.96 5.67 3.60
N ASP A 126 -9.86 5.85 2.64
CA ASP A 126 -10.18 4.83 1.63
C ASP A 126 -9.69 5.18 0.22
N LEU A 127 -8.95 6.28 0.02
CA LEU A 127 -8.48 6.74 -1.30
C LEU A 127 -7.69 5.68 -2.06
N GLN A 128 -6.82 4.94 -1.36
CA GLN A 128 -6.04 3.86 -1.98
C GLN A 128 -6.93 2.72 -2.49
N LYS A 129 -8.02 2.42 -1.79
CA LYS A 129 -8.96 1.36 -2.18
C LYS A 129 -9.81 1.71 -3.40
N GLU A 130 -9.91 3.00 -3.73
CA GLU A 130 -10.58 3.48 -4.94
C GLU A 130 -9.71 3.33 -6.19
N LEU A 131 -8.39 3.21 -6.02
CA LEU A 131 -7.47 2.96 -7.12
C LEU A 131 -7.68 1.55 -7.69
N GLN A 132 -7.35 1.36 -8.95
CA GLN A 132 -7.38 0.05 -9.57
C GLN A 132 -5.96 -0.37 -9.95
N LEU A 133 -5.63 -1.62 -9.68
CA LEU A 133 -4.39 -2.19 -10.21
C LEU A 133 -4.45 -2.15 -11.74
N PRO A 134 -3.39 -1.69 -12.42
CA PRO A 134 -3.30 -1.75 -13.87
C PRO A 134 -3.49 -3.18 -14.38
N LEU A 135 -4.09 -3.33 -15.56
CA LEU A 135 -4.39 -4.64 -16.12
C LEU A 135 -3.13 -5.52 -16.23
N PHE A 136 -2.00 -4.91 -16.59
CA PHE A 136 -0.68 -5.54 -16.65
C PHE A 136 0.22 -4.91 -15.59
N CYS A 137 0.07 -5.36 -14.34
CA CYS A 137 0.88 -4.89 -13.22
C CYS A 137 2.19 -5.69 -13.17
N GLN A 138 3.22 -5.20 -13.88
CA GLN A 138 4.50 -5.89 -14.03
C GLN A 138 5.70 -5.07 -13.54
N HIS A 139 5.64 -3.72 -13.56
CA HIS A 139 6.67 -2.83 -13.04
C HIS A 139 6.38 -2.47 -11.59
N ILE A 140 7.15 -3.06 -10.67
CA ILE A 140 6.83 -3.05 -9.24
C ILE A 140 7.94 -2.33 -8.46
N ALA A 141 7.59 -1.26 -7.75
CA ALA A 141 8.46 -0.67 -6.76
C ALA A 141 8.33 -1.44 -5.43
N VAL A 142 9.43 -1.91 -4.87
CA VAL A 142 9.42 -2.64 -3.61
C VAL A 142 10.12 -1.82 -2.54
N ILE A 143 9.41 -1.47 -1.47
CA ILE A 143 9.96 -0.83 -0.28
C ILE A 143 10.23 -1.91 0.76
N SER A 144 11.49 -2.12 1.08
CA SER A 144 11.91 -3.14 2.06
C SER A 144 13.33 -2.87 2.57
N SER A 145 13.73 -3.59 3.60
CA SER A 145 15.14 -3.60 4.00
C SER A 145 15.97 -4.42 3.00
N GLN A 146 17.13 -3.91 2.64
CA GLN A 146 18.04 -4.56 1.68
C GLN A 146 18.46 -5.98 2.11
N THR A 147 18.52 -6.25 3.40
CA THR A 147 18.90 -7.55 3.97
C THR A 147 17.72 -8.42 4.36
N ALA A 148 16.49 -8.00 4.06
CA ALA A 148 15.30 -8.73 4.46
C ALA A 148 15.13 -10.02 3.65
N ALA A 149 15.07 -11.16 4.33
CA ALA A 149 14.77 -12.45 3.71
C ALA A 149 13.45 -12.40 2.93
N GLY A 150 12.45 -11.70 3.45
CA GLY A 150 11.14 -11.55 2.78
C GLY A 150 11.19 -10.89 1.40
N TYR A 151 12.16 -10.00 1.14
CA TYR A 151 12.37 -9.46 -0.20
C TYR A 151 12.88 -10.53 -1.17
N GLY A 152 13.84 -11.36 -0.72
CA GLY A 152 14.31 -12.50 -1.52
C GLY A 152 13.20 -13.50 -1.83
N ASP A 153 12.39 -13.85 -0.83
CA ASP A 153 11.25 -14.77 -0.98
C ASP A 153 10.20 -14.21 -1.95
N PHE A 154 9.92 -12.90 -1.88
CA PHE A 154 9.03 -12.21 -2.81
C PHE A 154 9.53 -12.30 -4.25
N CYS A 155 10.79 -11.93 -4.50
CA CYS A 155 11.39 -11.97 -5.84
C CYS A 155 11.47 -13.40 -6.40
N ASN A 156 11.86 -14.38 -5.56
CA ASN A 156 11.93 -15.79 -5.97
C ASN A 156 10.55 -16.30 -6.39
N GLN A 157 9.51 -16.00 -5.62
CA GLN A 157 8.15 -16.43 -5.96
C GLN A 157 7.61 -15.78 -7.24
N LEU A 158 7.95 -14.51 -7.50
CA LEU A 158 7.62 -13.86 -8.77
C LEU A 158 8.37 -14.51 -9.95
N ALA A 159 9.63 -14.90 -9.76
CA ALA A 159 10.43 -15.53 -10.79
C ALA A 159 9.99 -16.98 -11.09
N ASP A 160 9.64 -17.74 -10.04
CA ASP A 160 9.24 -19.15 -10.13
C ASP A 160 7.74 -19.35 -10.44
N ASN A 161 7.06 -18.35 -11.02
CA ASN A 161 5.63 -18.47 -11.30
C ASN A 161 5.37 -19.49 -12.44
N PRO A 162 4.31 -20.33 -12.33
CA PRO A 162 4.04 -21.40 -13.27
C PRO A 162 3.51 -20.90 -14.63
N TYR A 163 3.19 -19.62 -14.76
CA TYR A 163 2.60 -19.03 -15.96
C TYR A 163 3.63 -18.38 -16.88
N GLY A 164 4.88 -18.24 -16.43
CA GLY A 164 5.94 -17.60 -17.19
C GLY A 164 5.80 -16.06 -17.27
N PHE A 165 5.06 -15.46 -16.35
CA PHE A 165 4.97 -14.01 -16.27
C PHE A 165 6.32 -13.42 -15.87
N GLN A 166 6.68 -12.31 -16.50
CA GLN A 166 7.88 -11.56 -16.16
C GLN A 166 7.49 -10.31 -15.37
N PHE A 167 8.16 -10.10 -14.25
CA PHE A 167 7.99 -8.93 -13.40
C PHE A 167 9.32 -8.20 -13.30
N GLU A 168 9.28 -6.89 -13.43
CA GLU A 168 10.41 -6.01 -13.16
C GLU A 168 10.23 -5.40 -11.78
N THR A 169 11.12 -5.76 -10.86
CA THR A 169 11.09 -5.26 -9.49
C THR A 169 12.26 -4.35 -9.22
N GLN A 170 12.01 -3.18 -8.65
CA GLN A 170 13.05 -2.28 -8.18
C GLN A 170 12.95 -2.10 -6.66
N LEU A 171 14.05 -2.35 -5.95
CA LEU A 171 14.12 -2.17 -4.51
C LEU A 171 14.41 -0.70 -4.18
N PHE A 172 13.59 -0.15 -3.30
CA PHE A 172 13.79 1.12 -2.61
C PHE A 172 14.08 0.81 -1.14
N PRO A 173 15.37 0.83 -0.74
CA PRO A 173 15.75 0.47 0.61
C PRO A 173 15.14 1.41 1.64
N ALA A 174 14.52 0.84 2.66
CA ALA A 174 13.96 1.57 3.79
C ALA A 174 14.21 0.83 5.12
N ILE A 175 14.22 1.59 6.20
CA ILE A 175 14.26 1.05 7.56
C ILE A 175 12.88 0.47 7.86
N MET A 176 12.82 -0.81 8.23
CA MET A 176 11.56 -1.53 8.46
C MET A 176 11.35 -1.89 9.95
N GLN A 177 12.21 -1.41 10.86
CA GLN A 177 12.14 -1.68 12.30
C GLN A 177 12.76 -0.54 13.11
N GLY A 178 12.17 -0.24 14.28
CA GLY A 178 12.68 0.76 15.21
C GLY A 178 12.42 2.20 14.78
N GLU A 179 13.19 3.11 15.36
CA GLU A 179 13.09 4.54 15.07
C GLU A 179 13.49 4.84 13.61
N GLY A 180 12.76 5.73 12.97
CA GLY A 180 13.03 6.16 11.59
C GLY A 180 12.29 5.39 10.49
N VAL A 181 11.43 4.42 10.81
CA VAL A 181 10.60 3.69 9.83
C VAL A 181 9.73 4.67 9.04
N GLU A 182 9.02 5.57 9.73
CA GLU A 182 8.15 6.58 9.11
C GLU A 182 8.88 7.37 8.03
N GLN A 183 9.93 8.07 8.42
CA GLN A 183 10.65 8.95 7.50
C GLN A 183 11.30 8.17 6.36
N SER A 184 11.87 7.01 6.67
CA SER A 184 12.54 6.18 5.65
C SER A 184 11.58 5.66 4.57
N ILE A 185 10.34 5.33 4.93
CA ILE A 185 9.32 4.92 3.95
C ILE A 185 8.80 6.12 3.18
N ILE A 186 8.58 7.27 3.84
CA ILE A 186 8.18 8.51 3.16
C ILE A 186 9.23 8.91 2.12
N ASP A 187 10.52 8.92 2.48
CA ASP A 187 11.61 9.20 1.55
C ASP A 187 11.67 8.22 0.37
N ALA A 188 11.32 6.95 0.60
CA ALA A 188 11.22 5.95 -0.46
C ALA A 188 10.04 6.24 -1.38
N LEU A 189 8.86 6.57 -0.84
CA LEU A 189 7.68 6.96 -1.61
C LEU A 189 7.93 8.22 -2.45
N GLU A 190 8.61 9.22 -1.90
CA GLU A 190 8.99 10.43 -2.65
C GLU A 190 9.88 10.12 -3.85
N ARG A 191 10.81 9.17 -3.71
CA ARG A 191 11.66 8.71 -4.84
C ARG A 191 10.86 7.95 -5.89
N ILE A 192 9.87 7.15 -5.47
CA ILE A 192 8.99 6.39 -6.36
C ILE A 192 8.04 7.33 -7.10
N TYR A 193 7.59 8.40 -6.46
CA TYR A 193 6.62 9.34 -7.02
C TYR A 193 7.03 9.93 -8.39
N ASN A 194 8.32 10.04 -8.66
CA ASN A 194 8.87 10.58 -9.90
C ASN A 194 9.21 9.50 -10.95
N THR A 195 8.75 8.27 -10.76
CA THR A 195 9.05 7.11 -11.61
C THR A 195 7.77 6.39 -12.06
N ASP A 196 7.86 5.61 -13.16
CA ASP A 196 6.72 4.92 -13.75
C ASP A 196 6.65 3.47 -13.23
N PHE A 197 5.95 3.27 -12.13
CA PHE A 197 5.60 1.94 -11.61
C PHE A 197 4.11 1.70 -11.67
N ASP A 198 3.73 0.44 -11.81
CA ASP A 198 2.34 0.01 -11.82
C ASP A 198 1.75 -0.07 -10.40
N CYS A 199 2.56 -0.45 -9.44
CA CYS A 199 2.20 -0.51 -8.02
C CYS A 199 3.44 -0.42 -7.13
N VAL A 200 3.20 -0.12 -5.85
CA VAL A 200 4.20 -0.20 -4.79
C VAL A 200 3.88 -1.38 -3.88
N VAL A 201 4.91 -2.12 -3.48
CA VAL A 201 4.78 -3.20 -2.50
C VAL A 201 5.66 -2.89 -1.31
N ILE A 202 5.04 -2.69 -0.14
CA ILE A 202 5.74 -2.46 1.13
C ILE A 202 5.78 -3.79 1.87
N ILE A 203 6.96 -4.40 1.97
CA ILE A 203 7.14 -5.70 2.61
C ILE A 203 8.21 -5.66 3.67
N ARG A 204 7.97 -6.44 4.72
CA ARG A 204 8.90 -6.60 5.81
C ARG A 204 9.42 -8.04 5.87
N GLY A 205 10.70 -8.21 6.19
CA GLY A 205 11.29 -9.51 6.47
C GLY A 205 10.76 -10.09 7.79
N GLY A 206 10.69 -11.42 7.88
CA GLY A 206 10.36 -12.11 9.11
C GLY A 206 11.40 -11.80 10.20
N GLY A 207 10.93 -11.37 11.36
CA GLY A 207 11.71 -11.16 12.59
C GLY A 207 10.80 -11.40 13.79
N ALA A 208 11.38 -11.65 14.98
CA ALA A 208 10.62 -11.82 16.22
C ALA A 208 9.62 -10.66 16.41
N THR A 209 8.53 -10.92 17.14
CA THR A 209 7.47 -9.95 17.50
C THR A 209 8.03 -8.56 17.67
N SER A 210 7.85 -7.73 16.69
CA SER A 210 8.60 -6.51 16.60
C SER A 210 7.65 -5.34 16.57
N ASP A 211 8.14 -4.29 17.11
CA ASP A 211 7.56 -2.99 17.14
C ASP A 211 6.92 -2.60 15.79
N MET A 212 5.61 -2.42 15.78
CA MET A 212 4.82 -1.97 14.63
C MET A 212 4.49 -0.48 14.72
N SER A 213 4.92 0.20 15.79
CA SER A 213 4.60 1.61 16.05
C SER A 213 5.03 2.55 14.95
N GLY A 214 6.14 2.25 14.28
CA GLY A 214 6.62 3.05 13.15
C GLY A 214 5.70 3.01 11.92
N PHE A 215 4.76 2.07 11.84
CA PHE A 215 3.74 1.97 10.79
C PHE A 215 2.39 2.57 11.21
N ASP A 216 2.25 2.95 12.49
CA ASP A 216 1.02 3.49 13.07
C ASP A 216 1.08 5.03 13.25
N THR A 217 1.72 5.72 12.33
CA THR A 217 1.89 7.17 12.39
C THR A 217 0.96 7.88 11.39
N LEU A 218 0.54 9.09 11.76
CA LEU A 218 -0.34 9.90 10.91
C LEU A 218 0.34 10.29 9.61
N ALA A 219 1.58 10.79 9.69
CA ALA A 219 2.30 11.28 8.51
C ALA A 219 2.52 10.19 7.46
N LEU A 220 2.89 8.97 7.88
CA LEU A 220 3.04 7.84 6.97
C LEU A 220 1.70 7.43 6.36
N ALA A 221 0.64 7.36 7.17
CA ALA A 221 -0.70 7.01 6.71
C ALA A 221 -1.25 8.01 5.69
N GLU A 222 -1.07 9.32 5.91
CA GLU A 222 -1.46 10.39 4.98
C GLU A 222 -0.69 10.27 3.66
N ASN A 223 0.62 10.03 3.71
CA ASN A 223 1.45 9.86 2.51
C ASN A 223 1.03 8.65 1.68
N VAL A 224 0.76 7.52 2.34
CA VAL A 224 0.30 6.30 1.67
C VAL A 224 -1.11 6.47 1.12
N ALA A 225 -2.05 7.01 1.91
CA ALA A 225 -3.42 7.22 1.47
C ALA A 225 -3.53 8.12 0.23
N ASN A 226 -2.69 9.16 0.16
CA ASN A 226 -2.68 10.12 -0.95
C ASN A 226 -1.75 9.70 -2.11
N PHE A 227 -1.11 8.54 -2.05
CA PHE A 227 -0.19 8.11 -3.09
C PHE A 227 -0.95 7.77 -4.39
N PRO A 228 -0.45 8.19 -5.58
CA PRO A 228 -1.22 8.14 -6.82
C PRO A 228 -1.33 6.75 -7.46
N ILE A 229 -0.49 5.79 -7.05
CA ILE A 229 -0.55 4.41 -7.53
C ILE A 229 -0.86 3.45 -6.39
N PRO A 230 -1.45 2.27 -6.68
CA PRO A 230 -1.82 1.30 -5.66
C PRO A 230 -0.65 0.85 -4.81
N ILE A 231 -0.86 0.83 -3.49
CA ILE A 231 0.13 0.33 -2.52
C ILE A 231 -0.38 -0.96 -1.91
N ILE A 232 0.43 -2.02 -2.02
CA ILE A 232 0.18 -3.33 -1.41
C ILE A 232 1.09 -3.46 -0.19
N THR A 233 0.54 -3.82 0.97
CA THR A 233 1.32 -4.04 2.19
C THR A 233 1.41 -5.52 2.55
N GLY A 234 2.61 -5.97 2.94
CA GLY A 234 2.89 -7.31 3.43
C GLY A 234 3.82 -7.26 4.65
N ILE A 235 3.41 -6.49 5.67
CA ILE A 235 4.24 -6.15 6.83
C ILE A 235 3.90 -6.98 8.06
N GLY A 236 2.65 -7.41 8.25
CA GLY A 236 2.15 -7.96 9.50
C GLY A 236 1.56 -9.35 9.44
N HIS A 237 1.41 -9.97 10.63
CA HIS A 237 0.68 -11.22 10.85
C HIS A 237 -0.80 -10.94 11.18
N ASP A 238 -1.62 -12.00 11.24
CA ASP A 238 -3.09 -11.96 11.41
C ASP A 238 -3.60 -11.15 12.61
N ARG A 239 -2.77 -10.95 13.64
CA ARG A 239 -3.19 -10.34 14.91
C ARG A 239 -2.86 -8.85 15.04
N ASP A 240 -1.94 -8.34 14.22
CA ASP A 240 -1.40 -6.98 14.37
C ASP A 240 -1.53 -6.24 13.05
N GLU A 241 -2.71 -5.68 12.81
CA GLU A 241 -2.95 -4.82 11.65
C GLU A 241 -2.47 -3.39 11.96
N SER A 242 -1.59 -2.84 11.15
CA SER A 242 -1.14 -1.45 11.29
C SER A 242 -2.12 -0.45 10.64
N ILE A 243 -2.01 0.84 11.01
CA ILE A 243 -2.77 1.90 10.31
C ILE A 243 -2.37 1.95 8.84
N LEU A 244 -1.08 1.72 8.54
CA LEU A 244 -0.59 1.63 7.17
C LEU A 244 -1.32 0.55 6.37
N ASP A 245 -1.55 -0.64 6.96
CA ASP A 245 -2.32 -1.71 6.33
C ASP A 245 -3.77 -1.31 6.07
N MET A 246 -4.37 -0.54 6.98
CA MET A 246 -5.76 -0.10 6.87
C MET A 246 -5.99 0.89 5.73
N VAL A 247 -5.03 1.78 5.48
CA VAL A 247 -5.12 2.81 4.43
C VAL A 247 -4.56 2.35 3.09
N SER A 248 -3.83 1.23 3.03
CA SER A 248 -3.28 0.69 1.79
C SER A 248 -4.37 0.16 0.86
N HIS A 249 -4.05 0.05 -0.43
CA HIS A 249 -4.93 -0.54 -1.44
C HIS A 249 -5.30 -1.98 -1.10
N THR A 250 -4.29 -2.80 -0.81
CA THR A 250 -4.50 -4.22 -0.45
C THR A 250 -3.48 -4.63 0.61
N ARG A 251 -4.00 -5.20 1.69
CA ARG A 251 -3.18 -5.83 2.72
C ARG A 251 -3.03 -7.31 2.46
N VAL A 252 -1.83 -7.82 2.61
CA VAL A 252 -1.53 -9.26 2.64
C VAL A 252 -0.68 -9.62 3.86
N LYS A 253 -0.68 -10.90 4.24
CA LYS A 253 -0.04 -11.36 5.49
C LYS A 253 1.48 -11.47 5.41
N THR A 254 2.01 -11.76 4.23
CA THR A 254 3.44 -12.09 4.04
C THR A 254 3.94 -11.54 2.70
N PRO A 255 5.26 -11.35 2.55
CA PRO A 255 5.85 -11.02 1.26
C PRO A 255 5.49 -12.00 0.14
N THR A 256 5.45 -13.29 0.45
CA THR A 256 5.05 -14.33 -0.50
C THR A 256 3.59 -14.22 -0.90
N ALA A 257 2.69 -13.81 0.01
CA ALA A 257 1.30 -13.53 -0.32
C ALA A 257 1.15 -12.31 -1.24
N ALA A 258 2.03 -11.31 -1.13
CA ALA A 258 2.05 -10.17 -2.05
C ALA A 258 2.46 -10.61 -3.47
N ALA A 259 3.46 -11.47 -3.59
CA ALA A 259 3.84 -12.06 -4.88
C ALA A 259 2.70 -12.89 -5.48
N ALA A 260 2.05 -13.73 -4.68
CA ALA A 260 0.91 -14.54 -5.11
C ALA A 260 -0.26 -13.68 -5.62
N LEU A 261 -0.58 -12.58 -4.93
CA LEU A 261 -1.62 -11.63 -5.33
C LEU A 261 -1.35 -11.05 -6.72
N LEU A 262 -0.11 -10.63 -7.00
CA LEU A 262 0.28 -10.08 -8.31
C LEU A 262 0.24 -11.13 -9.42
N ILE A 263 0.68 -12.35 -9.12
CA ILE A 263 0.61 -13.48 -10.05
C ILE A 263 -0.86 -13.83 -10.35
N ASP A 264 -1.70 -13.91 -9.33
CA ASP A 264 -3.13 -14.21 -9.49
C ASP A 264 -3.87 -13.10 -10.25
N HIS A 265 -3.48 -11.82 -10.06
CA HIS A 265 -4.02 -10.71 -10.83
C HIS A 265 -3.76 -10.91 -12.34
N LEU A 266 -2.52 -11.18 -12.75
CA LEU A 266 -2.18 -11.45 -14.16
C LEU A 266 -2.81 -12.74 -14.69
N LYS A 267 -2.97 -13.75 -13.83
CA LYS A 267 -3.68 -14.98 -14.19
C LYS A 267 -5.13 -14.73 -14.58
N VAL A 268 -5.85 -13.91 -13.82
CA VAL A 268 -7.24 -13.52 -14.15
C VAL A 268 -7.31 -12.86 -15.53
N VAL A 269 -6.34 -12.00 -15.83
CA VAL A 269 -6.24 -11.37 -17.16
C VAL A 269 -5.99 -12.41 -18.25
N LEU A 270 -5.06 -13.33 -18.04
CA LEU A 270 -4.76 -14.42 -18.98
C LEU A 270 -5.99 -15.31 -19.20
N ASP A 271 -6.67 -15.73 -18.14
CA ASP A 271 -7.88 -16.55 -18.23
C ASP A 271 -8.98 -15.85 -19.03
N THR A 272 -9.16 -14.55 -18.82
CA THR A 272 -10.11 -13.71 -19.58
C THR A 272 -9.77 -13.66 -21.08
N LEU A 273 -8.48 -13.56 -21.42
CA LEU A 273 -8.01 -13.59 -22.80
C LEU A 273 -8.23 -14.96 -23.45
N ILE A 274 -7.89 -16.05 -22.74
CA ILE A 274 -8.10 -17.43 -23.21
C ILE A 274 -9.59 -17.69 -23.43
N ASP A 275 -10.47 -17.30 -22.52
CA ASP A 275 -11.91 -17.44 -22.67
C ASP A 275 -12.45 -16.66 -23.88
N SER A 276 -11.94 -15.44 -24.07
CA SER A 276 -12.30 -14.63 -25.23
C SER A 276 -11.88 -15.29 -26.53
N GLN A 277 -10.67 -15.84 -26.61
CA GLN A 277 -10.16 -16.60 -27.75
C GLN A 277 -11.00 -17.84 -28.01
N ASN A 278 -11.34 -18.60 -26.97
CA ASN A 278 -12.16 -19.80 -27.08
C ASN A 278 -13.57 -19.47 -27.57
N ARG A 279 -14.17 -18.38 -27.11
CA ARG A 279 -15.49 -17.90 -27.56
C ARG A 279 -15.46 -17.55 -29.04
N ILE A 280 -14.46 -16.83 -29.50
CA ILE A 280 -14.26 -16.46 -30.90
C ILE A 280 -14.13 -17.73 -31.76
N THR A 281 -13.30 -18.69 -31.35
CA THR A 281 -13.04 -19.94 -32.06
C THR A 281 -14.32 -20.79 -32.18
N ARG A 282 -15.05 -20.97 -31.06
CA ARG A 282 -16.32 -21.72 -31.06
C ARG A 282 -17.36 -21.09 -31.99
N TYR A 283 -17.52 -19.77 -31.88
CA TYR A 283 -18.48 -19.03 -32.70
C TYR A 283 -18.16 -19.19 -34.18
N THR A 284 -16.87 -19.05 -34.55
CA THR A 284 -16.41 -19.21 -35.94
C THR A 284 -16.65 -20.61 -36.46
N GLN A 285 -16.33 -21.66 -35.68
CA GLN A 285 -16.56 -23.05 -36.05
C GLN A 285 -18.04 -23.39 -36.21
N GLN A 286 -18.88 -22.96 -35.25
CA GLN A 286 -20.34 -23.17 -35.33
C GLN A 286 -20.92 -22.53 -36.60
N ARG A 287 -20.49 -21.28 -36.88
CA ARG A 287 -20.96 -20.56 -38.06
C ARG A 287 -20.53 -21.23 -39.36
N LEU A 288 -19.27 -21.70 -39.42
CA LEU A 288 -18.76 -22.41 -40.57
C LEU A 288 -19.49 -23.75 -40.81
N THR A 289 -19.75 -24.49 -39.74
CA THR A 289 -20.50 -25.76 -39.79
C THR A 289 -21.94 -25.54 -40.26
N ALA A 290 -22.62 -24.53 -39.72
CA ALA A 290 -23.98 -24.19 -40.15
C ALA A 290 -24.04 -23.77 -41.61
N LEU A 291 -23.06 -22.98 -42.08
CA LEU A 291 -23.00 -22.59 -43.51
C LEU A 291 -22.71 -23.77 -44.44
N LYS A 292 -21.80 -24.70 -44.02
CA LYS A 292 -21.54 -25.95 -44.77
C LYS A 292 -22.77 -26.86 -44.85
N SER A 293 -23.52 -26.98 -43.74
CA SER A 293 -24.76 -27.75 -43.70
C SER A 293 -25.85 -27.14 -44.63
N GLN A 294 -26.01 -25.80 -44.58
CA GLN A 294 -26.93 -25.11 -45.50
C GLN A 294 -26.53 -25.31 -46.96
N LEU A 295 -25.24 -25.27 -47.29
CA LEU A 295 -24.72 -25.49 -48.63
C LEU A 295 -25.03 -26.90 -49.09
N ALA A 296 -24.80 -27.93 -48.26
CA ALA A 296 -25.12 -29.33 -48.57
C ALA A 296 -26.61 -29.55 -48.87
N THR A 297 -27.49 -28.96 -48.05
CA THR A 297 -28.95 -29.00 -48.24
C THR A 297 -29.37 -28.40 -49.59
N ILE A 298 -28.78 -27.25 -49.95
CA ILE A 298 -29.04 -26.60 -51.25
C ILE A 298 -28.57 -27.47 -52.42
N GLN A 299 -27.39 -28.09 -52.32
CA GLN A 299 -26.85 -28.98 -53.32
C GLN A 299 -27.74 -30.22 -53.57
N GLU A 300 -28.35 -30.78 -52.50
CA GLU A 300 -29.28 -31.91 -52.62
C GLU A 300 -30.63 -31.55 -53.31
N LEU A 301 -31.07 -30.30 -53.10
CA LEU A 301 -32.33 -29.81 -53.65
C LEU A 301 -32.25 -29.48 -55.16
N ILE A 302 -31.09 -29.03 -55.67
CA ILE A 302 -30.90 -28.58 -57.04
C ILE A 302 -31.28 -29.63 -58.07
N PRO A 303 -30.89 -30.96 -57.97
CA PRO A 303 -31.22 -31.96 -58.89
C PRO A 303 -32.74 -32.33 -59.02
N ARG A 304 -33.51 -31.88 -58.01
CA ARG A 304 -34.96 -32.22 -57.94
C ARG A 304 -35.86 -31.13 -58.48
N ILE A 305 -35.30 -29.98 -58.88
CA ILE A 305 -36.10 -28.87 -59.39
C ILE A 305 -36.22 -28.88 -60.89
N PHE A 306 -37.43 -28.67 -61.40
CA PHE A 306 -37.74 -28.60 -62.86
C PHE A 306 -36.84 -27.61 -63.60
N PRO A 307 -36.52 -27.82 -64.88
CA PRO A 307 -35.54 -27.01 -65.65
C PRO A 307 -35.81 -25.50 -65.60
N VAL A 308 -37.04 -25.06 -65.56
CA VAL A 308 -37.39 -23.64 -65.50
C VAL A 308 -37.09 -23.03 -64.10
N ILE A 309 -37.31 -23.83 -63.08
CA ILE A 309 -37.00 -23.42 -61.68
C ILE A 309 -35.49 -23.54 -61.47
N LYS A 310 -34.81 -24.51 -62.12
CA LYS A 310 -33.35 -24.73 -62.07
C LYS A 310 -32.61 -23.41 -62.46
N ALA A 311 -32.99 -22.86 -63.66
CA ALA A 311 -32.33 -21.63 -64.13
C ALA A 311 -32.52 -20.43 -63.20
N GLN A 312 -33.69 -20.32 -62.56
CA GLN A 312 -33.90 -19.24 -61.53
C GLN A 312 -33.09 -19.51 -60.25
N GLN A 313 -32.97 -20.79 -59.88
CA GLN A 313 -32.21 -21.13 -58.66
C GLN A 313 -30.69 -21.08 -58.91
N GLU A 314 -30.21 -21.41 -60.09
CA GLU A 314 -28.81 -21.22 -60.52
C GLU A 314 -28.43 -19.75 -60.48
N ALA A 315 -29.30 -18.85 -60.95
CA ALA A 315 -29.07 -17.39 -60.85
C ALA A 315 -29.04 -16.92 -59.41
N LYS A 316 -29.89 -17.51 -58.52
CA LYS A 316 -29.84 -17.22 -57.06
C LYS A 316 -28.58 -17.77 -56.39
N LEU A 317 -28.19 -19.00 -56.77
CA LEU A 317 -26.98 -19.65 -56.24
C LEU A 317 -25.72 -18.84 -56.58
N ASN A 318 -25.58 -18.43 -57.83
CA ASN A 318 -24.48 -17.60 -58.28
C ASN A 318 -24.42 -16.28 -57.49
N THR A 319 -25.59 -15.72 -57.15
CA THR A 319 -25.66 -14.50 -56.33
C THR A 319 -25.21 -14.78 -54.88
N ILE A 320 -25.55 -15.94 -54.32
CA ILE A 320 -25.15 -16.33 -52.94
C ILE A 320 -23.66 -16.63 -52.92
N GLU A 321 -23.12 -17.37 -53.88
CA GLU A 321 -21.68 -17.67 -53.99
C GLU A 321 -20.82 -16.42 -54.12
N GLN A 322 -21.33 -15.41 -54.85
CA GLN A 322 -20.62 -14.12 -54.94
C GLN A 322 -20.69 -13.29 -53.65
N LYS A 323 -21.84 -13.34 -52.92
CA LYS A 323 -22.02 -12.58 -51.68
C LYS A 323 -21.35 -13.19 -50.46
N LEU A 324 -21.21 -14.52 -50.42
CA LEU A 324 -20.66 -15.23 -49.26
C LEU A 324 -19.22 -14.82 -48.94
N PRO A 325 -18.28 -14.75 -49.91
CA PRO A 325 -16.94 -14.27 -49.67
C PRO A 325 -16.90 -12.79 -49.22
N LEU A 326 -17.80 -11.97 -49.83
CA LEU A 326 -17.87 -10.56 -49.49
C LEU A 326 -18.38 -10.34 -48.06
N LEU A 327 -19.43 -11.06 -47.68
CA LEU A 327 -19.98 -10.96 -46.31
C LEU A 327 -19.03 -11.57 -45.27
N ALA A 328 -18.37 -12.68 -45.59
CA ALA A 328 -17.38 -13.29 -44.71
C ALA A 328 -16.17 -12.36 -44.50
N SER A 329 -15.66 -11.74 -45.58
CA SER A 329 -14.55 -10.81 -45.50
C SER A 329 -14.96 -9.52 -44.75
N GLN A 330 -16.15 -8.97 -45.01
CA GLN A 330 -16.68 -7.83 -44.28
C GLN A 330 -16.83 -8.11 -42.76
N ARG A 331 -17.36 -9.32 -42.46
CA ARG A 331 -17.51 -9.71 -41.04
C ARG A 331 -16.17 -9.94 -40.34
N LEU A 332 -15.26 -10.62 -41.03
CA LEU A 332 -13.90 -10.79 -40.50
C LEU A 332 -13.19 -9.44 -40.32
N THR A 333 -13.33 -8.56 -41.30
CA THR A 333 -12.77 -7.19 -41.18
C THR A 333 -13.41 -6.40 -40.01
N THR A 334 -14.73 -6.54 -39.85
CA THR A 334 -15.45 -5.87 -38.74
C THR A 334 -15.02 -6.39 -37.38
N GLU A 335 -14.91 -7.72 -37.22
CA GLU A 335 -14.48 -8.32 -35.96
C GLU A 335 -12.97 -8.08 -35.72
N HIS A 336 -12.15 -8.06 -36.76
CA HIS A 336 -10.74 -7.68 -36.66
C HIS A 336 -10.60 -6.22 -36.18
N HIS A 337 -11.34 -5.31 -36.78
CA HIS A 337 -11.34 -3.91 -36.38
C HIS A 337 -11.85 -3.72 -34.92
N ARG A 338 -12.83 -4.53 -34.51
CA ARG A 338 -13.31 -4.56 -33.14
C ARG A 338 -12.24 -5.02 -32.15
N LEU A 339 -11.45 -6.01 -32.53
CA LEU A 339 -10.31 -6.47 -31.72
C LEU A 339 -9.21 -5.40 -31.65
N GLU A 340 -8.93 -4.72 -32.77
CA GLU A 340 -7.98 -3.60 -32.78
C GLU A 340 -8.42 -2.47 -31.86
N LEU A 341 -9.70 -2.08 -31.91
CA LEU A 341 -10.26 -1.05 -31.03
C LEU A 341 -10.20 -1.46 -29.55
N ILE A 342 -10.42 -2.72 -29.25
CA ILE A 342 -10.25 -3.25 -27.86
C ILE A 342 -8.80 -3.15 -27.43
N ASN A 343 -7.88 -3.54 -28.31
CA ASN A 343 -6.45 -3.47 -28.04
C ASN A 343 -5.95 -2.01 -27.87
N GLU A 344 -6.48 -1.11 -28.72
CA GLU A 344 -6.19 0.32 -28.56
C GLU A 344 -6.77 0.92 -27.26
N LYS A 345 -7.99 0.51 -26.88
CA LYS A 345 -8.56 0.89 -25.59
C LYS A 345 -7.73 0.36 -24.42
N LEU A 346 -7.20 -0.86 -24.51
CA LEU A 346 -6.30 -1.44 -23.53
C LEU A 346 -5.00 -0.64 -23.41
N LYS A 347 -4.41 -0.27 -24.56
CA LYS A 347 -3.24 0.62 -24.60
C LYS A 347 -3.55 2.05 -24.08
N ALA A 348 -4.75 2.55 -24.36
CA ALA A 348 -5.15 3.89 -23.91
C ALA A 348 -5.44 3.94 -22.39
N LEU A 349 -5.72 2.81 -21.76
CA LEU A 349 -5.87 2.68 -20.31
C LEU A 349 -4.52 2.61 -19.57
N ASP A 350 -3.42 2.46 -20.31
CA ASP A 350 -2.08 2.51 -19.73
C ASP A 350 -1.74 3.97 -19.32
N PRO A 351 -1.65 4.24 -18.03
CA PRO A 351 -1.34 5.58 -17.55
C PRO A 351 0.00 6.11 -18.07
N THR A 352 0.96 5.21 -18.37
CA THR A 352 2.29 5.59 -18.85
C THR A 352 2.22 6.21 -20.24
N LEU A 353 1.34 5.71 -21.11
CA LEU A 353 1.12 6.24 -22.45
C LEU A 353 0.40 7.60 -22.45
N LEU A 354 -0.49 7.82 -21.50
CA LEU A 354 -1.16 9.12 -21.36
C LEU A 354 -0.16 10.18 -20.93
N LEU A 355 0.69 9.87 -19.98
CA LEU A 355 1.76 10.80 -19.55
C LEU A 355 2.79 11.03 -20.67
N ALA A 356 3.15 10.01 -21.45
CA ALA A 356 4.06 10.11 -22.59
C ALA A 356 3.52 10.98 -23.75
N ARG A 357 2.19 11.10 -23.88
CA ARG A 357 1.51 11.97 -24.87
C ARG A 357 1.46 13.44 -24.47
N GLY A 358 2.06 13.80 -23.35
CA GLY A 358 2.11 15.19 -22.88
C GLY A 358 0.96 15.58 -21.94
N TYR A 359 0.12 14.63 -21.54
CA TYR A 359 -0.83 14.88 -20.45
C TYR A 359 -0.07 14.94 -19.13
N SER A 360 -0.59 15.72 -18.22
CA SER A 360 -0.06 15.84 -16.88
C SER A 360 -1.15 15.52 -15.86
N ILE A 361 -0.76 15.04 -14.72
CA ILE A 361 -1.66 14.87 -13.58
C ILE A 361 -1.29 15.92 -12.55
N THR A 362 -2.25 16.82 -12.28
CA THR A 362 -2.09 17.84 -11.25
C THR A 362 -2.60 17.28 -9.92
N LEU A 363 -1.79 17.42 -8.90
CA LEU A 363 -2.05 16.96 -7.55
C LEU A 363 -1.99 18.16 -6.61
N HIS A 364 -2.93 18.23 -5.69
CA HIS A 364 -2.89 19.12 -4.54
C HIS A 364 -2.96 18.28 -3.28
N ASN A 365 -1.96 18.38 -2.41
CA ASN A 365 -1.80 17.56 -1.20
C ASN A 365 -1.91 16.04 -1.47
N GLY A 366 -1.30 15.57 -2.59
CA GLY A 366 -1.31 14.16 -2.99
C GLY A 366 -2.63 13.66 -3.60
N LYS A 367 -3.65 14.51 -3.76
CA LYS A 367 -4.92 14.19 -4.44
C LYS A 367 -4.95 14.76 -5.83
N VAL A 368 -5.51 14.00 -6.78
CA VAL A 368 -5.72 14.48 -8.15
C VAL A 368 -6.76 15.60 -8.14
N VAL A 369 -6.38 16.76 -8.65
CA VAL A 369 -7.29 17.89 -8.86
C VAL A 369 -8.13 17.60 -10.09
N LYS A 370 -9.45 17.45 -9.90
CA LYS A 370 -10.41 17.24 -10.99
C LYS A 370 -11.14 18.51 -11.37
N ASP A 371 -11.16 19.48 -10.50
CA ASP A 371 -11.88 20.74 -10.67
C ASP A 371 -11.00 21.88 -10.17
N ALA A 372 -10.72 22.83 -11.05
CA ALA A 372 -9.89 23.99 -10.74
C ALA A 372 -10.52 24.90 -9.67
N THR A 373 -11.85 24.87 -9.52
CA THR A 373 -12.58 25.67 -8.51
C THR A 373 -12.33 25.24 -7.08
N THR A 374 -11.69 24.08 -6.88
CA THR A 374 -11.30 23.57 -5.55
C THR A 374 -9.95 24.07 -5.08
N LEU A 375 -9.24 24.83 -5.91
CA LEU A 375 -7.95 25.42 -5.61
C LEU A 375 -8.11 26.89 -5.23
N HIS A 376 -7.32 27.35 -4.30
CA HIS A 376 -7.28 28.74 -3.86
C HIS A 376 -5.93 29.34 -4.20
N GLU A 377 -5.89 30.66 -4.32
CA GLU A 377 -4.65 31.41 -4.51
C GLU A 377 -3.63 31.10 -3.40
N GLY A 378 -2.44 30.71 -3.79
CA GLY A 378 -1.37 30.29 -2.88
C GLY A 378 -1.26 28.78 -2.66
N ASP A 379 -2.19 27.97 -3.20
CA ASP A 379 -2.11 26.52 -3.08
C ASP A 379 -0.93 25.97 -3.91
N GLU A 380 -0.13 25.11 -3.29
CA GLU A 380 0.96 24.41 -4.00
C GLU A 380 0.37 23.19 -4.72
N ILE A 381 0.48 23.20 -6.04
CA ILE A 381 0.10 22.07 -6.89
C ILE A 381 1.33 21.42 -7.48
N GLU A 382 1.30 20.09 -7.54
CA GLU A 382 2.33 19.30 -8.21
C GLU A 382 1.78 18.72 -9.49
N THR A 383 2.35 19.11 -10.63
CA THR A 383 2.00 18.58 -11.94
C THR A 383 2.99 17.50 -12.33
N ARG A 384 2.51 16.26 -12.39
CA ARG A 384 3.29 15.09 -12.78
C ARG A 384 3.28 14.94 -14.29
N LEU A 385 4.46 14.84 -14.87
CA LEU A 385 4.72 14.59 -16.29
C LEU A 385 5.26 13.15 -16.49
N ALA A 386 5.46 12.74 -17.72
CA ALA A 386 6.06 11.44 -18.07
C ALA A 386 7.46 11.24 -17.45
N LYS A 387 8.23 12.31 -17.31
CA LYS A 387 9.53 12.31 -16.64
C LYS A 387 9.58 13.50 -15.68
N GLY A 388 9.47 13.24 -14.38
CA GLY A 388 9.55 14.25 -13.35
C GLY A 388 8.23 14.93 -13.01
N SER A 389 8.27 15.80 -12.01
CA SER A 389 7.14 16.64 -11.60
C SER A 389 7.57 18.11 -11.47
N ILE A 390 6.62 18.99 -11.64
CA ILE A 390 6.80 20.45 -11.50
C ILE A 390 5.88 20.90 -10.38
N ARG A 391 6.42 21.66 -9.45
CA ARG A 391 5.62 22.36 -8.45
C ARG A 391 5.33 23.77 -8.91
N SER A 392 4.13 24.20 -8.74
CA SER A 392 3.67 25.56 -9.05
C SER A 392 2.69 26.01 -7.99
N MET A 393 2.61 27.30 -7.80
CA MET A 393 1.58 27.92 -6.96
C MET A 393 0.42 28.37 -7.84
N VAL A 394 -0.76 28.26 -7.31
CA VAL A 394 -1.96 28.78 -7.97
C VAL A 394 -1.97 30.29 -7.82
N GLU A 395 -1.95 31.03 -8.93
CA GLU A 395 -2.17 32.47 -9.03
C GLU A 395 -3.53 32.68 -9.70
N ASP A 396 -4.16 33.83 -9.47
CA ASP A 396 -5.48 34.22 -10.04
C ASP A 396 -5.52 34.17 -11.59
#